data_d526d8b963ff5ea77b92755fcefa50e6
#
_entry.id   d526d8b963ff5ea77b92755fcefa50e6
#
_cell.length_a   1.000
_cell.length_b   1.000
_cell.length_c   1.000
_cell.angle_alpha   90.00
_cell.angle_beta   90.00
_cell.angle_gamma   90.00
#
_symmetry.space_group_name_H-M   'P 1'
#
loop_
_entity.id
_entity.type
_entity.pdbx_description
1 polymer ?
#
loop_
_entity_poly.entity_id
_entity_poly.type
_entity_poly.pdbx_seq_one_letter_code
_entity_poly.pdbx_strand_id
1 'polypeptide(L)' 'MEIEKIHVSSSNIEAIGYHEDSQTLRVWFLNGSIYDYSGVGLMEFEALRDAPSIGSYLARNIKGAYPYEKVG' A
#
# COMPACT_ATOMS: atom_id res chain seq x y z
N MET A 1 7.86 10.12 -10.16
CA MET A 1 7.74 8.69 -9.90
C MET A 1 6.35 8.22 -10.29
N GLU A 2 6.30 7.28 -11.23
CA GLU A 2 5.02 6.73 -11.66
C GLU A 2 4.74 5.44 -10.93
N ILE A 3 3.53 5.32 -10.38
CA ILE A 3 3.11 4.12 -9.67
C ILE A 3 1.77 3.69 -10.27
N GLU A 4 1.75 2.48 -10.81
CA GLU A 4 0.54 1.91 -11.38
C GLU A 4 -0.50 1.66 -10.29
N LYS A 5 -1.72 2.13 -10.52
CA LYS A 5 -2.81 2.00 -9.57
C LYS A 5 -3.53 0.68 -9.81
N ILE A 6 -3.42 -0.24 -8.85
CA ILE A 6 -4.04 -1.57 -8.92
C ILE A 6 -5.25 -1.57 -8.01
N HIS A 7 -6.44 -1.63 -8.59
CA HIS A 7 -7.68 -1.62 -7.81
C HIS A 7 -7.86 -2.95 -7.08
N VAL A 8 -8.32 -2.88 -5.84
CA VAL A 8 -8.51 -4.04 -5.00
C VAL A 8 -9.91 -4.05 -4.39
N SER A 9 -10.33 -5.21 -3.93
CA SER A 9 -11.61 -5.36 -3.25
C SER A 9 -11.37 -5.29 -1.74
N SER A 10 -11.74 -4.16 -1.13
CA SER A 10 -11.51 -3.94 0.29
C SER A 10 -12.57 -2.96 0.81
N SER A 11 -12.87 -3.04 2.11
CA SER A 11 -13.86 -2.15 2.72
C SER A 11 -13.32 -0.73 2.91
N ASN A 12 -12.01 -0.52 2.90
CA ASN A 12 -11.43 0.80 3.16
C ASN A 12 -10.32 1.21 2.19
N ILE A 13 -9.83 0.29 1.37
CA ILE A 13 -8.75 0.56 0.41
C ILE A 13 -9.31 0.50 -1.01
N GLU A 14 -9.06 1.54 -1.78
CA GLU A 14 -9.48 1.60 -3.18
C GLU A 14 -8.48 0.87 -4.07
N ALA A 15 -7.18 1.13 -3.87
CA ALA A 15 -6.13 0.60 -4.74
C ALA A 15 -4.79 0.61 -4.02
N ILE A 16 -3.86 -0.17 -4.55
CA ILE A 16 -2.48 -0.17 -4.10
C ILE A 16 -1.57 -0.07 -5.31
N GLY A 17 -0.34 0.38 -5.10
CA GLY A 17 0.67 0.43 -6.15
C GLY A 17 2.05 0.36 -5.54
N TYR A 18 3.06 0.07 -6.37
CA TYR A 18 4.40 -0.16 -5.87
C TYR A 18 5.43 0.36 -6.86
N HIS A 19 6.44 1.03 -6.34
CA HIS A 19 7.59 1.48 -7.13
C HIS A 19 8.81 0.73 -6.60
N GLU A 20 9.28 -0.24 -7.36
CA GLU A 20 10.32 -1.16 -6.90
C GLU A 20 11.66 -0.46 -6.64
N ASP A 21 12.06 0.45 -7.54
CA ASP A 21 13.35 1.12 -7.41
C ASP A 21 13.48 1.89 -6.10
N SER A 22 12.41 2.56 -5.68
CA SER A 22 12.41 3.35 -4.44
C SER A 22 11.84 2.59 -3.25
N GLN A 23 11.35 1.37 -3.47
CA GLN A 23 10.66 0.57 -2.45
C GLN A 23 9.51 1.32 -1.79
N THR A 24 8.74 2.04 -2.60
CA THR A 24 7.60 2.82 -2.12
C THR A 24 6.30 2.08 -2.41
N LEU A 25 5.53 1.85 -1.37
CA LEU A 25 4.17 1.34 -1.47
C LEU A 25 3.21 2.50 -1.37
N ARG A 26 2.37 2.70 -2.40
CA ARG A 26 1.33 3.72 -2.37
C ARG A 26 -0.02 3.07 -2.12
N VAL A 27 -0.78 3.64 -1.19
CA VAL A 27 -2.12 3.13 -0.87
C VAL A 27 -3.13 4.25 -1.06
N TRP A 28 -4.13 3.98 -1.90
CA TRP A 28 -5.26 4.88 -2.09
C TRP A 28 -6.41 4.36 -1.23
N PHE A 29 -6.86 5.18 -0.28
CA PHE A 29 -7.96 4.81 0.59
C PHE A 29 -9.29 5.30 0.00
N LEU A 30 -10.37 4.60 0.32
CA LEU A 30 -11.70 4.95 -0.20
C LEU A 30 -12.18 6.32 0.30
N ASN A 31 -11.62 6.80 1.40
CA ASN A 31 -11.96 8.15 1.90
C ASN A 31 -11.23 9.28 1.16
N GLY A 32 -10.45 8.95 0.13
CA GLY A 32 -9.75 9.92 -0.68
C GLY A 32 -8.32 10.19 -0.26
N SER A 33 -7.86 9.64 0.87
CA SER A 33 -6.48 9.81 1.32
C SER A 33 -5.52 8.94 0.54
N ILE A 34 -4.30 9.44 0.30
CA ILE A 34 -3.25 8.69 -0.39
C ILE A 34 -2.01 8.73 0.49
N TYR A 35 -1.45 7.56 0.79
CA TYR A 35 -0.28 7.43 1.65
C TYR A 35 0.83 6.68 0.92
N ASP A 36 2.08 7.14 1.09
CA ASP A 36 3.27 6.43 0.63
C ASP A 36 4.01 5.85 1.84
N TYR A 37 4.28 4.55 1.79
CA TYR A 37 5.06 3.85 2.81
C TYR A 37 6.44 3.55 2.23
N SER A 38 7.49 3.88 2.98
CA SER A 38 8.88 3.80 2.50
C SER A 38 9.58 2.56 3.01
N GLY A 39 10.50 2.03 2.19
CA GLY A 39 11.31 0.89 2.59
C GLY A 39 10.59 -0.44 2.51
N VAL A 40 9.50 -0.51 1.78
CA VAL A 40 8.73 -1.74 1.62
C VAL A 40 9.38 -2.57 0.53
N GLY A 41 9.82 -3.79 0.87
CA GLY A 41 10.42 -4.69 -0.12
C GLY A 41 9.37 -5.29 -1.04
N LEU A 42 9.82 -5.76 -2.20
CA LEU A 42 8.94 -6.35 -3.20
C LEU A 42 8.14 -7.51 -2.63
N MET A 43 8.79 -8.38 -1.83
CA MET A 43 8.10 -9.53 -1.25
C MET A 43 6.99 -9.12 -0.29
N GLU A 44 7.19 -8.03 0.45
CA GLU A 44 6.15 -7.51 1.34
C GLU A 44 4.98 -6.96 0.54
N PHE A 45 5.27 -6.26 -0.56
CA PHE A 45 4.22 -5.77 -1.44
C PHE A 45 3.42 -6.93 -2.05
N GLU A 46 4.11 -7.98 -2.49
CA GLU A 46 3.44 -9.14 -3.05
C GLU A 46 2.57 -9.84 -2.02
N ALA A 47 3.04 -9.94 -0.79
CA ALA A 47 2.26 -10.54 0.29
C ALA A 47 1.00 -9.72 0.59
N LEU A 48 1.12 -8.40 0.56
CA LEU A 48 -0.04 -7.52 0.72
C LEU A 48 -1.04 -7.71 -0.42
N ARG A 49 -0.54 -7.70 -1.67
CA ARG A 49 -1.38 -7.84 -2.85
C ARG A 49 -2.17 -9.14 -2.83
N ASP A 50 -1.53 -10.23 -2.38
CA ASP A 50 -2.12 -11.56 -2.41
C ASP A 50 -2.84 -11.94 -1.12
N ALA A 51 -2.89 -11.03 -0.13
CA ALA A 51 -3.51 -11.33 1.15
C ALA A 51 -5.02 -11.52 1.00
N PRO A 52 -5.61 -12.47 1.76
CA PRO A 52 -7.07 -12.63 1.76
C PRO A 52 -7.82 -11.37 2.18
N SER A 53 -7.24 -10.57 3.07
CA SER A 53 -7.77 -9.28 3.47
C SER A 53 -6.65 -8.25 3.41
N ILE A 54 -6.68 -7.43 2.36
CA ILE A 54 -5.65 -6.42 2.15
C ILE A 54 -5.66 -5.38 3.26
N GLY A 55 -6.85 -4.97 3.70
CA GLY A 55 -6.96 -4.00 4.80
C GLY A 55 -6.40 -4.51 6.10
N SER A 56 -6.66 -5.78 6.43
CA SER A 56 -6.10 -6.39 7.64
C SER A 56 -4.59 -6.55 7.54
N TYR A 57 -4.10 -6.97 6.38
CA TYR A 57 -2.66 -7.12 6.18
C TYR A 57 -1.96 -5.79 6.34
N LEU A 58 -2.49 -4.74 5.71
CA LEU A 58 -1.92 -3.40 5.83
C LEU A 58 -1.86 -2.95 7.30
N ALA A 59 -2.96 -3.13 8.02
CA ALA A 59 -3.05 -2.69 9.42
C ALA A 59 -2.08 -3.44 10.32
N ARG A 60 -1.89 -4.73 10.09
CA ARG A 60 -1.08 -5.58 10.96
C ARG A 60 0.40 -5.56 10.63
N ASN A 61 0.75 -5.44 9.36
CA ASN A 61 2.13 -5.66 8.92
C ASN A 61 2.80 -4.41 8.36
N ILE A 62 2.06 -3.38 7.99
CA ILE A 62 2.65 -2.24 7.31
C ILE A 62 2.48 -0.95 8.09
N LYS A 63 1.29 -0.65 8.59
CA LYS A 63 1.01 0.65 9.22
C LYS A 63 1.94 1.02 10.37
N GLY A 64 2.32 0.05 11.19
CA GLY A 64 3.19 0.31 12.33
C GLY A 64 4.65 -0.04 12.09
N ALA A 65 4.98 -0.59 10.91
CA ALA A 65 6.29 -1.14 10.63
C ALA A 65 7.13 -0.29 9.69
N TYR A 66 6.51 0.58 8.91
CA TYR A 66 7.23 1.38 7.90
C TYR A 66 6.90 2.85 8.06
N PRO A 67 7.88 3.74 7.80
CA PRO A 67 7.59 5.18 7.76
C PRO A 67 6.65 5.50 6.61
N TYR A 68 5.83 6.52 6.80
CA TYR A 68 4.85 6.89 5.79
C TYR A 68 4.71 8.39 5.67
N GLU A 69 4.15 8.81 4.54
CA GLU A 69 3.84 10.21 4.28
C GLU A 69 2.48 10.28 3.58
N LYS A 70 1.62 11.16 4.07
CA LYS A 70 0.35 11.41 3.39
C LYS A 70 0.62 12.31 2.19
N VAL A 71 0.30 11.83 0.98
CA VAL A 71 0.60 12.54 -0.27
C VAL A 71 -0.66 13.01 -1.01
N GLY A 72 -1.82 12.68 -0.50
CA GLY A 72 -3.06 13.11 -1.13
C GLY A 72 -4.29 12.95 -0.29
#